data_583ff22236b05e50beb60c5df6bdd366
#
_entry.id   583ff22236b05e50beb60c5df6bdd366
#
_cell.length_a   1.000
_cell.length_b   1.000
_cell.length_c   1.000
_cell.angle_alpha   90.00
_cell.angle_beta   90.00
_cell.angle_gamma   90.00
#
_symmetry.space_group_name_H-M   'P 1'
#
loop_
_entity.id
_entity.type
_entity.pdbx_description
1 polymer ?
#
loop_
_entity_poly.entity_id
_entity_poly.type
_entity_poly.pdbx_seq_one_letter_code
_entity_poly.pdbx_strand_id
1 'polypeptide(L)'
;GQFGVQPENYALVGYSSGGQIAGIFANKERGYGSYQVERPGALLLGYPVVDLTVMKPLYHILYDIGTCGWRYYWANLCNMVDADYPPVYFWWGKNDVVLSSAEMPGQHRDFDRTLERNNIPHQMVVYQNAPHSIGTGNGTDAEGWMTDAVAFWEAHTTG
;
A
#
# COMPACT_ATOMS: atom_id res chain seq x y z
N GLY A 1 -19.53 0.40 19.46
CA GLY A 1 -20.18 1.44 18.67
C GLY A 1 -21.49 0.97 18.03
N GLN A 2 -22.17 1.85 17.29
CA GLN A 2 -23.50 1.60 16.69
C GLN A 2 -23.57 0.33 15.81
N PHE A 3 -22.45 -0.09 15.22
CA PHE A 3 -22.40 -1.25 14.33
C PHE A 3 -21.65 -2.45 14.92
N GLY A 4 -21.32 -2.44 16.22
CA GLY A 4 -20.56 -3.52 16.86
C GLY A 4 -19.13 -3.71 16.34
N VAL A 5 -18.61 -2.74 15.61
CA VAL A 5 -17.23 -2.78 15.07
C VAL A 5 -16.25 -2.35 16.17
N GLN A 6 -15.19 -3.13 16.33
CA GLN A 6 -14.09 -2.77 17.22
C GLN A 6 -13.20 -1.72 16.53
N PRO A 7 -12.76 -0.69 17.26
CA PRO A 7 -11.88 0.33 16.70
C PRO A 7 -10.43 -0.16 16.50
N GLU A 8 -10.05 -1.20 17.23
CA GLU A 8 -8.71 -1.78 17.20
C GLU A 8 -8.56 -2.81 16.08
N ASN A 9 -7.34 -3.02 15.64
CA ASN A 9 -6.96 -4.10 14.73
C ASN A 9 -7.69 -4.12 13.36
N TYR A 10 -8.27 -3.02 12.93
CA TYR A 10 -8.91 -2.94 11.61
C TYR A 10 -7.87 -3.02 10.48
N ALA A 11 -8.25 -3.58 9.34
CA ALA A 11 -7.42 -3.54 8.14
C ALA A 11 -7.81 -2.36 7.24
N LEU A 12 -6.82 -1.74 6.61
CA LEU A 12 -7.02 -0.79 5.51
C LEU A 12 -6.83 -1.51 4.18
N VAL A 13 -7.84 -1.45 3.32
CA VAL A 13 -7.76 -1.96 1.95
C VAL A 13 -7.57 -0.79 1.00
N GLY A 14 -6.58 -0.87 0.13
CA GLY A 14 -6.31 0.18 -0.85
C GLY A 14 -5.84 -0.36 -2.19
N TYR A 15 -6.28 0.27 -3.28
CA TYR A 15 -5.91 -0.08 -4.65
C TYR A 15 -5.26 1.10 -5.34
N SER A 16 -4.21 0.87 -6.13
CA SER A 16 -3.57 1.91 -6.93
C SER A 16 -3.20 3.14 -6.08
N SER A 17 -3.67 4.34 -6.42
CA SER A 17 -3.51 5.56 -5.61
C SER A 17 -4.20 5.48 -4.24
N GLY A 18 -5.29 4.71 -4.11
CA GLY A 18 -5.90 4.41 -2.81
C GLY A 18 -4.97 3.58 -1.91
N GLY A 19 -4.15 2.72 -2.49
CA GLY A 19 -3.09 2.01 -1.77
C GLY A 19 -2.02 2.97 -1.23
N GLN A 20 -1.66 4.01 -2.01
CA GLN A 20 -0.76 5.05 -1.52
C GLN A 20 -1.36 5.85 -0.37
N ILE A 21 -2.63 6.25 -0.49
CA ILE A 21 -3.33 6.97 0.59
C ILE A 21 -3.36 6.13 1.87
N ALA A 22 -3.68 4.84 1.76
CA ALA A 22 -3.67 3.92 2.89
C ALA A 22 -2.28 3.79 3.52
N GLY A 23 -1.23 3.72 2.69
CA GLY A 23 0.16 3.66 3.15
C GLY A 23 0.62 4.94 3.86
N ILE A 24 0.22 6.12 3.37
CA ILE A 24 0.51 7.40 4.07
C ILE A 24 -0.24 7.46 5.40
N PHE A 25 -1.51 7.05 5.41
CA PHE A 25 -2.32 7.03 6.63
C PHE A 25 -1.76 6.08 7.70
N ALA A 26 -1.08 5.02 7.29
CA ALA A 26 -0.45 4.06 8.19
C ALA A 26 0.78 4.60 8.94
N ASN A 27 1.36 5.72 8.51
CA ASN A 27 2.42 6.41 9.26
C ASN A 27 1.83 7.10 10.50
N LYS A 28 2.49 6.95 11.64
CA LYS A 28 2.00 7.48 12.92
C LYS A 28 1.87 9.00 12.92
N GLU A 29 2.89 9.70 12.46
CA GLU A 29 2.91 11.17 12.52
C GLU A 29 2.02 11.83 11.47
N ARG A 30 1.91 11.21 10.27
CA ARG A 30 1.21 11.77 9.11
C ARG A 30 -0.21 11.25 8.93
N GLY A 31 -0.51 10.11 9.54
CA GLY A 31 -1.78 9.42 9.40
C GLY A 31 -2.50 9.21 10.72
N TYR A 32 -2.67 7.95 11.08
CA TYR A 32 -3.56 7.55 12.17
C TYR A 32 -3.32 8.33 13.48
N GLY A 33 -2.09 8.57 13.88
CA GLY A 33 -1.80 9.30 15.12
C GLY A 33 -2.18 10.77 15.05
N SER A 34 -2.00 11.44 13.90
CA SER A 34 -2.40 12.84 13.72
C SER A 34 -3.92 13.03 13.74
N TYR A 35 -4.67 12.01 13.35
CA TYR A 35 -6.14 11.99 13.41
C TYR A 35 -6.70 11.42 14.71
N GLN A 36 -5.83 11.01 15.64
CA GLN A 36 -6.22 10.41 16.93
C GLN A 36 -7.10 9.14 16.74
N VAL A 37 -6.79 8.35 15.73
CA VAL A 37 -7.43 7.06 15.45
C VAL A 37 -6.47 5.95 15.88
N GLU A 38 -7.00 4.79 16.21
CA GLU A 38 -6.18 3.61 16.51
C GLU A 38 -5.33 3.21 15.30
N ARG A 39 -4.17 2.63 15.58
CA ARG A 39 -3.27 2.09 14.55
C ARG A 39 -3.98 0.99 13.76
N PRO A 40 -3.92 0.98 12.42
CA PRO A 40 -4.38 -0.16 11.65
C PRO A 40 -3.69 -1.46 12.07
N GLY A 41 -4.42 -2.55 12.12
CA GLY A 41 -3.87 -3.89 12.35
C GLY A 41 -3.05 -4.38 11.15
N ALA A 42 -3.47 -4.04 9.93
CA ALA A 42 -2.73 -4.32 8.70
C ALA A 42 -3.12 -3.41 7.54
N LEU A 43 -2.24 -3.35 6.52
CA LEU A 43 -2.53 -2.83 5.19
C LEU A 43 -2.68 -4.00 4.21
N LEU A 44 -3.75 -3.98 3.41
CA LEU A 44 -4.05 -4.97 2.37
C LEU A 44 -4.11 -4.24 1.02
N LEU A 45 -3.02 -4.26 0.26
CA LEU A 45 -2.84 -3.35 -0.87
C LEU A 45 -2.81 -4.09 -2.21
N GLY A 46 -3.71 -3.74 -3.11
CA GLY A 46 -3.71 -4.22 -4.49
C GLY A 46 -2.99 -3.22 -5.42
N TYR A 47 -1.92 -3.67 -6.11
CA TYR A 47 -1.16 -2.84 -7.06
C TYR A 47 -0.98 -1.38 -6.60
N PRO A 48 -0.48 -1.14 -5.37
CA PRO A 48 -0.40 0.21 -4.83
C PRO A 48 0.58 1.07 -5.63
N VAL A 49 0.26 2.35 -5.76
CA VAL A 49 1.27 3.34 -6.12
C VAL A 49 2.18 3.52 -4.90
N VAL A 50 3.45 3.22 -5.05
CA VAL A 50 4.44 3.36 -3.97
C VAL A 50 5.15 4.70 -4.05
N ASP A 51 5.59 5.07 -5.25
CA ASP A 51 6.37 6.29 -5.46
C ASP A 51 5.81 7.10 -6.63
N LEU A 52 5.13 8.20 -6.32
CA LEU A 52 4.63 9.13 -7.34
C LEU A 52 5.74 9.94 -8.01
N THR A 53 6.92 10.01 -7.41
CA THR A 53 8.03 10.83 -7.95
C THR A 53 8.61 10.24 -9.24
N VAL A 54 8.48 8.92 -9.43
CA VAL A 54 8.92 8.22 -10.63
C VAL A 54 7.87 8.15 -11.73
N MET A 55 6.67 8.69 -11.49
CA MET A 55 5.62 8.76 -12.50
C MET A 55 5.90 9.88 -13.52
N LYS A 56 5.28 9.76 -14.70
CA LYS A 56 5.38 10.77 -15.77
C LYS A 56 4.96 12.16 -15.27
N PRO A 57 5.53 13.24 -15.84
CA PRO A 57 5.21 14.62 -15.43
C PRO A 57 3.72 14.94 -15.37
N LEU A 58 2.90 14.33 -16.23
CA LEU A 58 1.45 14.49 -16.21
C LEU A 58 0.84 14.10 -14.85
N TYR A 59 1.33 13.04 -14.23
CA TYR A 59 0.84 12.59 -12.92
C TYR A 59 1.24 13.57 -11.81
N HIS A 60 2.39 14.21 -11.92
CA HIS A 60 2.79 15.26 -10.98
C HIS A 60 1.81 16.43 -10.97
N ILE A 61 1.23 16.77 -12.13
CA ILE A 61 0.19 17.80 -12.25
C ILE A 61 -1.12 17.29 -11.67
N LEU A 62 -1.54 16.08 -12.04
CA LEU A 62 -2.81 15.50 -11.59
C LEU A 62 -2.89 15.32 -10.06
N TYR A 63 -1.76 14.98 -9.44
CA TYR A 63 -1.68 14.77 -7.99
C TYR A 63 -1.18 16.02 -7.23
N ASP A 64 -1.06 17.15 -7.90
CA ASP A 64 -0.57 18.42 -7.33
C ASP A 64 0.74 18.26 -6.53
N ILE A 65 1.62 17.36 -6.95
CA ILE A 65 2.92 17.19 -6.31
C ILE A 65 3.78 18.44 -6.54
N GLY A 66 3.71 18.99 -7.74
CA GLY A 66 4.42 20.20 -8.14
C GLY A 66 5.93 20.05 -8.01
N THR A 67 6.60 21.12 -7.61
CA THR A 67 8.05 21.15 -7.38
C THR A 67 8.42 21.27 -5.89
N CYS A 68 7.45 21.06 -5.02
CA CYS A 68 7.63 21.22 -3.58
C CYS A 68 8.33 19.98 -2.97
N GLY A 69 9.56 20.11 -2.50
CA GLY A 69 10.41 19.01 -2.04
C GLY A 69 9.77 18.13 -0.95
N TRP A 70 9.01 18.71 -0.02
CA TRP A 70 8.34 17.94 1.03
C TRP A 70 7.18 17.08 0.48
N ARG A 71 6.49 17.52 -0.60
CA ARG A 71 5.45 16.71 -1.27
C ARG A 71 6.07 15.50 -1.96
N TYR A 72 7.22 15.65 -2.58
CA TYR A 72 7.98 14.54 -3.14
C TYR A 72 8.36 13.52 -2.06
N TYR A 73 8.80 13.98 -0.90
CA TYR A 73 9.13 13.09 0.21
C TYR A 73 7.93 12.22 0.63
N TRP A 74 6.75 12.83 0.77
CA TRP A 74 5.55 12.11 1.19
C TRP A 74 4.88 11.32 0.07
N ALA A 75 5.19 11.63 -1.18
CA ALA A 75 4.69 10.91 -2.35
C ALA A 75 5.37 9.53 -2.54
N ASN A 76 6.33 9.18 -1.68
CA ASN A 76 7.00 7.89 -1.68
C ASN A 76 6.72 7.14 -0.37
N LEU A 77 6.03 6.00 -0.44
CA LEU A 77 5.68 5.19 0.73
C LEU A 77 6.91 4.67 1.49
N CYS A 78 8.05 4.49 0.82
CA CYS A 78 9.27 4.09 1.52
C CYS A 78 9.69 5.09 2.60
N ASN A 79 9.33 6.36 2.44
CA ASN A 79 9.59 7.39 3.42
C ASN A 79 8.54 7.45 4.56
N MET A 80 7.44 6.70 4.41
CA MET A 80 6.36 6.66 5.39
C MET A 80 6.50 5.50 6.37
N VAL A 81 7.35 4.53 6.07
CA VAL A 81 7.59 3.37 6.95
C VAL A 81 8.36 3.82 8.19
N ASP A 82 7.74 3.72 9.34
CA ASP A 82 8.34 3.95 10.65
C ASP A 82 8.29 2.68 11.52
N ALA A 83 8.82 2.73 12.74
CA ALA A 83 8.86 1.58 13.65
C ALA A 83 7.47 1.11 14.12
N ASP A 84 6.47 1.99 14.05
CA ASP A 84 5.09 1.70 14.40
C ASP A 84 4.23 1.36 13.16
N TYR A 85 4.85 1.20 11.98
CA TYR A 85 4.11 0.88 10.76
C TYR A 85 3.42 -0.49 10.86
N PRO A 86 2.16 -0.63 10.44
CA PRO A 86 1.44 -1.89 10.55
C PRO A 86 1.99 -2.97 9.61
N PRO A 87 1.69 -4.26 9.85
CA PRO A 87 1.93 -5.33 8.89
C PRO A 87 1.32 -5.03 7.51
N VAL A 88 2.00 -5.44 6.44
CA VAL A 88 1.61 -5.11 5.06
C VAL A 88 1.51 -6.36 4.19
N TYR A 89 0.34 -6.64 3.66
CA TYR A 89 0.16 -7.54 2.53
C TYR A 89 -0.02 -6.69 1.27
N PHE A 90 0.78 -6.92 0.23
CA PHE A 90 0.59 -6.22 -1.02
C PHE A 90 0.93 -7.08 -2.24
N TRP A 91 0.30 -6.75 -3.35
CA TRP A 91 0.56 -7.43 -4.60
C TRP A 91 0.58 -6.48 -5.79
N TRP A 92 1.21 -6.91 -6.86
CA TRP A 92 1.18 -6.25 -8.16
C TRP A 92 1.26 -7.28 -9.29
N GLY A 93 0.85 -6.88 -10.51
CA GLY A 93 0.84 -7.75 -11.67
C GLY A 93 1.91 -7.36 -12.69
N LYS A 94 2.58 -8.33 -13.29
CA LYS A 94 3.56 -8.08 -14.36
C LYS A 94 2.93 -7.49 -15.62
N ASN A 95 1.63 -7.72 -15.83
CA ASN A 95 0.85 -7.13 -16.93
C ASN A 95 0.25 -5.76 -16.60
N ASP A 96 0.58 -5.21 -15.45
CA ASP A 96 0.18 -3.85 -15.07
C ASP A 96 0.98 -2.82 -15.87
N VAL A 97 0.41 -2.37 -16.99
CA VAL A 97 1.02 -1.39 -17.88
C VAL A 97 1.11 0.02 -17.30
N VAL A 98 0.39 0.29 -16.21
CA VAL A 98 0.41 1.58 -15.51
C VAL A 98 1.61 1.66 -14.57
N LEU A 99 1.81 0.62 -13.76
CA LEU A 99 2.84 0.60 -12.70
C LEU A 99 4.12 -0.15 -13.10
N SER A 100 4.07 -1.01 -14.13
CA SER A 100 5.23 -1.73 -14.66
C SER A 100 5.86 -1.09 -15.89
N SER A 101 5.39 0.09 -16.31
CA SER A 101 6.06 0.84 -17.39
C SER A 101 7.52 1.08 -17.04
N ALA A 102 8.37 1.25 -18.07
CA ALA A 102 9.83 1.28 -17.94
C ALA A 102 10.38 2.27 -16.90
N GLU A 103 9.56 3.20 -16.43
CA GLU A 103 9.94 4.23 -15.47
C GLU A 103 9.64 3.84 -14.00
N MET A 104 8.88 2.72 -13.76
CA MET A 104 8.42 2.34 -12.42
C MET A 104 8.80 0.90 -11.96
N PRO A 105 9.65 0.14 -12.64
CA PRO A 105 9.78 -1.31 -12.38
C PRO A 105 10.47 -1.69 -11.06
N GLY A 106 10.82 -0.73 -10.23
CA GLY A 106 11.52 -0.95 -8.96
C GLY A 106 10.71 -0.64 -7.71
N GLN A 107 9.65 0.17 -7.81
CA GLN A 107 8.99 0.77 -6.65
C GLN A 107 8.45 -0.25 -5.63
N HIS A 108 7.82 -1.34 -6.08
CA HIS A 108 7.30 -2.37 -5.19
C HIS A 108 8.39 -3.16 -4.48
N ARG A 109 9.51 -3.44 -5.17
CA ARG A 109 10.69 -4.06 -4.56
C ARG A 109 11.41 -3.13 -3.58
N ASP A 110 11.39 -1.84 -3.84
CA ASP A 110 11.98 -0.86 -2.92
C ASP A 110 11.13 -0.73 -1.66
N PHE A 111 9.80 -0.84 -1.80
CA PHE A 111 8.90 -0.88 -0.66
C PHE A 111 9.09 -2.17 0.16
N ASP A 112 9.13 -3.32 -0.48
CA ASP A 112 9.42 -4.63 0.11
C ASP A 112 10.71 -4.58 0.96
N ARG A 113 11.82 -4.15 0.35
CA ARG A 113 13.09 -3.97 1.05
C ARG A 113 13.04 -2.96 2.19
N THR A 114 12.20 -1.95 2.07
CA THR A 114 12.05 -0.94 3.12
C THR A 114 11.30 -1.50 4.31
N LEU A 115 10.25 -2.29 4.08
CA LEU A 115 9.53 -3.01 5.12
C LEU A 115 10.47 -4.01 5.81
N GLU A 116 11.25 -4.78 5.04
CA GLU A 116 12.24 -5.72 5.57
C GLU A 116 13.26 -5.03 6.48
N ARG A 117 13.89 -3.93 6.01
CA ARG A 117 14.89 -3.17 6.78
C ARG A 117 14.35 -2.57 8.08
N ASN A 118 13.06 -2.28 8.14
CA ASN A 118 12.39 -1.75 9.32
C ASN A 118 11.77 -2.86 10.21
N ASN A 119 11.99 -4.14 9.85
CA ASN A 119 11.43 -5.30 10.54
C ASN A 119 9.89 -5.28 10.61
N ILE A 120 9.22 -4.71 9.61
CA ILE A 120 7.77 -4.72 9.49
C ILE A 120 7.35 -6.06 8.88
N PRO A 121 6.45 -6.83 9.54
CA PRO A 121 5.90 -8.05 8.94
C PRO A 121 5.22 -7.73 7.61
N HIS A 122 5.61 -8.42 6.54
CA HIS A 122 5.03 -8.14 5.22
C HIS A 122 5.05 -9.36 4.31
N GLN A 123 4.18 -9.33 3.31
CA GLN A 123 4.12 -10.31 2.23
C GLN A 123 3.90 -9.57 0.91
N MET A 124 4.83 -9.73 -0.02
CA MET A 124 4.68 -9.26 -1.40
C MET A 124 4.33 -10.43 -2.32
N VAL A 125 3.26 -10.28 -3.11
CA VAL A 125 2.87 -11.26 -4.13
C VAL A 125 2.98 -10.63 -5.52
N VAL A 126 3.53 -11.39 -6.49
CA VAL A 126 3.67 -10.94 -7.88
C VAL A 126 2.88 -11.88 -8.77
N TYR A 127 1.79 -11.38 -9.36
CA TYR A 127 0.99 -12.11 -10.31
C TYR A 127 1.50 -11.94 -11.75
N GLN A 128 1.35 -12.96 -12.59
CA GLN A 128 1.88 -12.92 -13.94
C GLN A 128 0.92 -12.20 -14.91
N ASN A 129 -0.40 -12.39 -14.71
CA ASN A 129 -1.43 -11.99 -15.65
C ASN A 129 -2.41 -10.94 -15.11
N ALA A 130 -2.21 -10.42 -13.90
CA ALA A 130 -3.07 -9.41 -13.32
C ALA A 130 -2.77 -8.04 -13.93
N PRO A 131 -3.72 -7.40 -14.62
CA PRO A 131 -3.57 -6.03 -15.11
C PRO A 131 -3.87 -5.01 -14.00
N HIS A 132 -3.61 -3.72 -14.30
CA HIS A 132 -4.02 -2.64 -13.41
C HIS A 132 -5.55 -2.57 -13.29
N SER A 133 -6.04 -2.11 -12.13
CA SER A 133 -7.47 -1.87 -11.86
C SER A 133 -8.37 -3.11 -11.85
N ILE A 134 -7.80 -4.30 -11.68
CA ILE A 134 -8.60 -5.54 -11.64
C ILE A 134 -9.32 -5.75 -10.28
N GLY A 135 -9.06 -4.95 -9.26
CA GLY A 135 -9.75 -4.99 -7.97
C GLY A 135 -9.60 -6.34 -7.26
N THR A 136 -10.66 -7.14 -7.27
CA THR A 136 -10.70 -8.46 -6.64
C THR A 136 -9.89 -9.54 -7.35
N GLY A 137 -9.33 -9.23 -8.53
CA GLY A 137 -8.52 -10.19 -9.29
C GLY A 137 -9.31 -11.20 -10.12
N ASN A 138 -10.65 -11.11 -10.14
CA ASN A 138 -11.51 -12.09 -10.79
C ASN A 138 -11.10 -12.34 -12.26
N GLY A 139 -11.01 -13.63 -12.62
CA GLY A 139 -10.61 -14.05 -13.96
C GLY A 139 -9.12 -13.90 -14.27
N THR A 140 -8.29 -13.64 -13.27
CA THR A 140 -6.82 -13.61 -13.39
C THR A 140 -6.17 -14.52 -12.36
N ASP A 141 -4.85 -14.62 -12.39
CA ASP A 141 -4.09 -15.36 -11.37
C ASP A 141 -4.04 -14.66 -10.01
N ALA A 142 -4.59 -13.45 -9.91
CA ALA A 142 -4.80 -12.74 -8.64
C ALA A 142 -6.17 -13.07 -8.00
N GLU A 143 -6.99 -13.92 -8.60
CA GLU A 143 -8.27 -14.33 -7.99
C GLU A 143 -8.01 -15.01 -6.64
N GLY A 144 -8.75 -14.58 -5.62
CA GLY A 144 -8.58 -15.10 -4.26
C GLY A 144 -7.58 -14.33 -3.38
N TRP A 145 -6.85 -13.35 -3.92
CA TRP A 145 -5.86 -12.59 -3.16
C TRP A 145 -6.42 -11.98 -1.87
N MET A 146 -7.71 -11.60 -1.86
CA MET A 146 -8.35 -11.02 -0.68
C MET A 146 -8.46 -12.03 0.46
N THR A 147 -8.68 -13.31 0.15
CA THR A 147 -8.69 -14.38 1.15
C THR A 147 -7.32 -14.55 1.81
N ASP A 148 -6.26 -14.54 1.01
CA ASP A 148 -4.88 -14.63 1.50
C ASP A 148 -4.51 -13.40 2.33
N ALA A 149 -4.93 -12.21 1.90
CA ALA A 149 -4.70 -10.96 2.60
C ALA A 149 -5.44 -10.91 3.96
N VAL A 150 -6.66 -11.42 4.03
CA VAL A 150 -7.41 -11.53 5.30
C VAL A 150 -6.72 -12.52 6.24
N ALA A 151 -6.29 -13.67 5.74
CA ALA A 151 -5.54 -14.63 6.56
C ALA A 151 -4.23 -14.04 7.09
N PHE A 152 -3.52 -13.26 6.26
CA PHE A 152 -2.34 -12.50 6.70
C PHE A 152 -2.68 -11.52 7.83
N TRP A 153 -3.73 -10.72 7.67
CA TRP A 153 -4.17 -9.78 8.69
C TRP A 153 -4.51 -10.49 10.00
N GLU A 154 -5.33 -11.55 9.96
CA GLU A 154 -5.70 -12.34 11.14
C GLU A 154 -4.46 -12.89 11.86
N ALA A 155 -3.50 -13.43 11.12
CA ALA A 155 -2.26 -13.98 11.69
C ALA A 155 -1.41 -12.94 12.44
N HIS A 156 -1.56 -11.65 12.16
CA HIS A 156 -0.78 -10.57 12.76
C HIS A 156 -1.56 -9.72 13.78
N THR A 157 -2.86 -9.99 13.98
CA THR A 157 -3.73 -9.22 14.88
C THR A 157 -4.40 -10.06 15.96
N THR A 158 -4.45 -11.39 15.83
CA THR A 158 -4.92 -12.30 16.87
C THR A 158 -3.74 -12.70 17.77
N GLY A 159 -3.47 -11.87 18.77
CA GLY A 159 -2.50 -12.12 19.83
C GLY A 159 -3.04 -11.64 21.17
#